data_9584f864ea4537e2c692e876e9294d08
#
_entry.id   9584f864ea4537e2c692e876e9294d08
#
_cell.length_a   1.000
_cell.length_b   1.000
_cell.length_c   1.000
_cell.angle_alpha   90.00
_cell.angle_beta   90.00
_cell.angle_gamma   90.00
#
_symmetry.space_group_name_H-M   'P 1'
#
loop_
_entity.id
_entity.type
_entity.pdbx_description
1 polymer ?
#
loop_
_entity_poly.entity_id
_entity_poly.type
_entity_poly.pdbx_seq_one_letter_code
_entity_poly.pdbx_strand_id
1 'polypeptide(L)'
;MLPSFQIATAPQLRLQVEGDLCFDTVRAEHCDAGGLWARDVAPGSQLCIDLGKIGRADSAGLALLLHWLARAAQRKLTTRVESVPESLRGLARISEVEDWFDSDPSAGRRV
;
A
#
# COMPACT_ATOMS: atom_id res chain seq x y z
N MET A 1 -13.56 9.64 -7.82
CA MET A 1 -12.33 10.44 -8.03
C MET A 1 -11.19 9.49 -8.29
N LEU A 2 -10.45 9.75 -9.35
CA LEU A 2 -9.32 8.89 -9.70
C LEU A 2 -8.23 8.94 -8.64
N PRO A 3 -7.51 7.84 -8.43
CA PRO A 3 -6.42 7.83 -7.46
C PRO A 3 -5.31 8.81 -7.84
N SER A 4 -4.73 9.43 -6.84
CA SER A 4 -3.53 10.23 -7.02
C SER A 4 -2.57 9.92 -5.89
N PHE A 5 -1.28 10.17 -6.12
CA PHE A 5 -0.24 9.71 -5.22
C PHE A 5 0.74 10.83 -4.92
N GLN A 6 1.16 10.89 -3.67
CA GLN A 6 2.21 11.83 -3.27
C GLN A 6 3.27 11.04 -2.54
N ILE A 7 4.52 11.26 -2.91
CA ILE A 7 5.65 10.53 -2.35
C ILE A 7 6.53 11.50 -1.61
N ALA A 8 6.77 11.22 -0.34
CA ALA A 8 7.73 11.96 0.48
C ALA A 8 8.88 11.02 0.82
N THR A 9 10.10 11.54 0.85
CA THR A 9 11.27 10.73 1.14
C THR A 9 11.90 11.05 2.48
N ALA A 10 11.50 12.14 3.12
CA ALA A 10 12.04 12.52 4.41
C ALA A 10 10.91 12.93 5.33
N PRO A 11 10.98 12.61 6.61
CA PRO A 11 12.08 11.88 7.28
C PRO A 11 12.12 10.40 6.92
N GLN A 12 11.04 9.85 6.37
CA GLN A 12 11.01 8.46 5.91
C GLN A 12 10.21 8.38 4.62
N LEU A 13 10.40 7.30 3.88
CA LEU A 13 9.69 7.09 2.64
C LEU A 13 8.20 6.89 2.92
N ARG A 14 7.38 7.68 2.25
CA ARG A 14 5.95 7.67 2.52
C ARG A 14 5.19 7.83 1.21
N LEU A 15 4.22 6.97 1.01
CA LEU A 15 3.31 7.04 -0.13
C LEU A 15 1.93 7.40 0.40
N GLN A 16 1.44 8.57 0.03
CA GLN A 16 0.09 8.98 0.39
C GLN A 16 -0.82 8.83 -0.82
N VAL A 17 -1.95 8.17 -0.61
CA VAL A 17 -2.89 7.86 -1.68
C VAL A 17 -4.17 8.63 -1.41
N GLU A 18 -4.70 9.29 -2.46
CA GLU A 18 -5.97 10.00 -2.38
C GLU A 18 -6.88 9.49 -3.48
N GLY A 19 -8.18 9.68 -3.29
CA GLY A 19 -9.17 9.30 -4.29
C GLY A 19 -9.76 7.95 -3.99
N ASP A 20 -10.40 7.36 -4.99
CA ASP A 20 -11.09 6.09 -4.82
C ASP A 20 -10.25 4.95 -5.36
N LEU A 21 -10.21 3.85 -4.62
CA LEU A 21 -9.53 2.63 -5.06
C LEU A 21 -10.59 1.57 -5.34
N CYS A 22 -11.30 1.75 -6.42
CA CYS A 22 -12.43 0.91 -6.78
C CYS A 22 -12.25 0.34 -8.17
N PHE A 23 -13.09 -0.64 -8.49
CA PHE A 23 -13.03 -1.32 -9.76
C PHE A 23 -13.08 -0.34 -10.94
N ASP A 24 -13.84 0.74 -10.83
CA ASP A 24 -14.00 1.70 -11.92
C ASP A 24 -12.93 2.80 -11.92
N THR A 25 -12.07 2.87 -10.93
CA THR A 25 -11.03 3.90 -10.85
C THR A 25 -9.61 3.34 -10.94
N VAL A 26 -9.41 2.10 -10.52
CA VAL A 26 -8.08 1.50 -10.54
C VAL A 26 -7.70 1.09 -11.96
N ARG A 27 -6.48 1.45 -12.36
CA ARG A 27 -5.93 1.13 -13.67
C ARG A 27 -4.59 0.42 -13.50
N ALA A 28 -4.16 -0.28 -14.56
CA ALA A 28 -2.87 -0.99 -14.52
C ALA A 28 -1.72 -0.05 -14.19
N GLU A 29 -1.79 1.19 -14.66
CA GLU A 29 -0.73 2.16 -14.40
C GLU A 29 -0.57 2.48 -12.92
N HIS A 30 -1.59 2.26 -12.11
CA HIS A 30 -1.52 2.53 -10.69
C HIS A 30 -0.64 1.53 -9.94
N CYS A 31 -0.27 0.42 -10.58
CA CYS A 31 0.70 -0.49 -10.00
C CYS A 31 2.06 0.17 -9.77
N ASP A 32 2.35 1.26 -10.49
CA ASP A 32 3.58 2.01 -10.31
C ASP A 32 3.61 2.83 -9.03
N ALA A 33 2.47 2.95 -8.35
CA ALA A 33 2.37 3.73 -7.12
C ALA A 33 2.96 5.13 -7.31
N GLY A 34 2.55 5.79 -8.40
CA GLY A 34 2.99 7.16 -8.68
C GLY A 34 4.47 7.27 -8.99
N GLY A 35 5.09 6.22 -9.46
CA GLY A 35 6.51 6.22 -9.79
C GLY A 35 7.40 5.79 -8.62
N LEU A 36 6.81 5.32 -7.55
CA LEU A 36 7.59 4.93 -6.37
C LEU A 36 8.63 3.87 -6.71
N TRP A 37 8.26 2.88 -7.53
CA TRP A 37 9.15 1.75 -7.80
C TRP A 37 10.30 2.12 -8.74
N ALA A 38 10.22 3.27 -9.38
CA ALA A 38 11.32 3.77 -10.21
C ALA A 38 12.38 4.49 -9.38
N ARG A 39 12.11 4.75 -8.11
CA ARG A 39 13.05 5.44 -7.25
C ARG A 39 14.11 4.48 -6.74
N ASP A 40 15.28 5.02 -6.51
CA ASP A 40 16.41 4.27 -5.98
C ASP A 40 16.34 4.34 -4.46
N VAL A 41 15.76 3.29 -3.87
CA VAL A 41 15.57 3.23 -2.42
C VAL A 41 16.39 2.07 -1.87
N ALA A 42 17.16 2.35 -0.82
CA ALA A 42 18.05 1.34 -0.23
C ALA A 42 17.23 0.18 0.36
N PRO A 43 17.67 -1.07 0.15
CA PRO A 43 17.03 -2.20 0.82
C PRO A 43 17.08 -2.03 2.33
N GLY A 44 16.05 -2.46 3.00
CA GLY A 44 15.94 -2.30 4.45
C GLY A 44 15.26 -1.01 4.86
N SER A 45 15.01 -0.10 3.93
CA SER A 45 14.28 1.12 4.23
C SER A 45 12.83 0.81 4.61
N GLN A 46 12.24 1.71 5.37
CA GLN A 46 10.86 1.57 5.78
C GLN A 46 9.97 2.42 4.87
N LEU A 47 8.90 1.82 4.37
CA LEU A 47 7.90 2.50 3.56
C LEU A 47 6.60 2.56 4.34
N CYS A 48 6.04 3.75 4.45
CA CYS A 48 4.71 3.93 5.02
C CYS A 48 3.73 4.24 3.90
N ILE A 49 2.66 3.47 3.82
CA ILE A 49 1.58 3.71 2.87
C ILE A 49 0.41 4.27 3.65
N ASP A 50 0.05 5.52 3.36
CA ASP A 50 -0.99 6.23 4.09
C ASP A 50 -2.26 6.26 3.25
N LEU A 51 -3.30 5.60 3.74
CA LEU A 51 -4.58 5.51 3.05
C LEU A 51 -5.64 6.42 3.68
N GLY A 52 -5.22 7.37 4.49
CA GLY A 52 -6.17 8.21 5.23
C GLY A 52 -7.01 9.13 4.37
N LYS A 53 -6.63 9.34 3.12
CA LYS A 53 -7.34 10.24 2.22
C LYS A 53 -8.05 9.53 1.08
N ILE A 54 -8.13 8.21 1.12
CA ILE A 54 -8.93 7.53 0.09
C ILE A 54 -10.40 7.60 0.48
N GLY A 55 -11.25 7.65 -0.53
CA GLY A 55 -12.70 7.68 -0.32
C GLY A 55 -13.25 6.28 -0.30
N ARG A 56 -13.62 5.77 -1.47
CA ARG A 56 -14.20 4.42 -1.57
C ARG A 56 -13.11 3.42 -1.91
N ALA A 57 -13.32 2.19 -1.47
CA ALA A 57 -12.39 1.11 -1.78
C ALA A 57 -13.17 -0.20 -1.85
N ASP A 58 -12.77 -1.05 -2.78
CA ASP A 58 -13.37 -2.38 -2.92
C ASP A 58 -12.26 -3.39 -3.19
N SER A 59 -12.63 -4.58 -3.68
CA SER A 59 -11.64 -5.64 -3.89
C SER A 59 -10.57 -5.27 -4.91
N ALA A 60 -10.88 -4.38 -5.86
CA ALA A 60 -9.86 -3.91 -6.79
C ALA A 60 -8.81 -3.08 -6.07
N GLY A 61 -9.24 -2.26 -5.11
CA GLY A 61 -8.32 -1.50 -4.29
C GLY A 61 -7.46 -2.40 -3.42
N LEU A 62 -8.07 -3.43 -2.84
CA LEU A 62 -7.29 -4.39 -2.05
C LEU A 62 -6.25 -5.08 -2.92
N ALA A 63 -6.62 -5.50 -4.12
CA ALA A 63 -5.68 -6.16 -5.02
C ALA A 63 -4.51 -5.24 -5.35
N LEU A 64 -4.78 -3.97 -5.60
CA LEU A 64 -3.74 -3.00 -5.88
C LEU A 64 -2.81 -2.83 -4.68
N LEU A 65 -3.38 -2.72 -3.49
CA LEU A 65 -2.58 -2.59 -2.27
C LEU A 65 -1.68 -3.81 -2.09
N LEU A 66 -2.22 -5.00 -2.28
CA LEU A 66 -1.43 -6.22 -2.15
C LEU A 66 -0.31 -6.27 -3.18
N HIS A 67 -0.56 -5.77 -4.39
CA HIS A 67 0.47 -5.68 -5.41
C HIS A 67 1.61 -4.75 -4.94
N TRP A 68 1.26 -3.61 -4.38
CA TRP A 68 2.28 -2.70 -3.86
C TRP A 68 3.09 -3.35 -2.75
N LEU A 69 2.42 -4.08 -1.84
CA LEU A 69 3.12 -4.74 -0.75
C LEU A 69 4.08 -5.80 -1.28
N ALA A 70 3.67 -6.52 -2.31
CA ALA A 70 4.54 -7.53 -2.94
C ALA A 70 5.75 -6.86 -3.59
N ARG A 71 5.54 -5.72 -4.27
CA ARG A 71 6.67 -5.00 -4.88
C ARG A 71 7.63 -4.49 -3.82
N ALA A 72 7.09 -3.99 -2.72
CA ALA A 72 7.95 -3.52 -1.62
C ALA A 72 8.78 -4.67 -1.05
N ALA A 73 8.17 -5.83 -0.90
CA ALA A 73 8.87 -7.00 -0.39
C ALA A 73 10.00 -7.41 -1.33
N GLN A 74 9.76 -7.36 -2.65
CA GLN A 74 10.79 -7.65 -3.63
C GLN A 74 11.97 -6.68 -3.52
N ARG A 75 11.69 -5.44 -3.12
CA ARG A 75 12.71 -4.42 -2.92
C ARG A 75 13.30 -4.47 -1.53
N LYS A 76 12.89 -5.42 -0.71
CA LYS A 76 13.35 -5.60 0.67
C LYS A 76 13.04 -4.41 1.55
N LEU A 77 11.91 -3.78 1.30
CA LEU A 77 11.43 -2.69 2.13
C LEU A 77 10.54 -3.25 3.23
N THR A 78 10.64 -2.66 4.41
CA THR A 78 9.70 -2.93 5.49
C THR A 78 8.52 -2.00 5.28
N THR A 79 7.31 -2.54 5.19
CA THR A 79 6.14 -1.73 4.90
C THR A 79 5.20 -1.65 6.09
N ARG A 80 4.53 -0.50 6.18
CA ARG A 80 3.47 -0.28 7.15
C ARG A 80 2.35 0.44 6.43
N VAL A 81 1.12 -0.01 6.62
CA VAL A 81 -0.04 0.64 6.03
C VAL A 81 -0.79 1.33 7.15
N GLU A 82 -1.01 2.64 7.00
CA GLU A 82 -1.66 3.46 8.01
C GLU A 82 -3.03 3.91 7.54
N SER A 83 -3.92 4.09 8.51
CA SER A 83 -5.26 4.66 8.26
C SER A 83 -6.05 3.82 7.26
N VAL A 84 -5.98 2.51 7.41
CA VAL A 84 -6.71 1.59 6.52
C VAL A 84 -8.21 1.78 6.75
N PRO A 85 -8.98 2.10 5.70
CA PRO A 85 -10.43 2.20 5.85
C PRO A 85 -11.04 0.88 6.25
N GLU A 86 -12.14 0.93 6.96
CA GLU A 86 -12.81 -0.28 7.43
C GLU A 86 -13.22 -1.17 6.26
N SER A 87 -13.60 -0.57 5.15
CA SER A 87 -14.01 -1.36 3.97
C SER A 87 -12.86 -2.24 3.48
N LEU A 88 -11.64 -1.70 3.44
CA LEU A 88 -10.48 -2.50 3.03
C LEU A 88 -10.08 -3.49 4.10
N ARG A 89 -10.13 -3.09 5.36
CA ARG A 89 -9.76 -3.99 6.45
C ARG A 89 -10.71 -5.17 6.52
N GLY A 90 -12.00 -4.94 6.29
CA GLY A 90 -12.97 -6.02 6.26
C GLY A 90 -12.70 -7.00 5.12
N LEU A 91 -12.37 -6.48 3.94
CA LEU A 91 -12.05 -7.33 2.80
C LEU A 91 -10.77 -8.14 3.06
N ALA A 92 -9.78 -7.51 3.65
CA ALA A 92 -8.52 -8.19 3.96
C ALA A 92 -8.74 -9.29 4.98
N ARG A 93 -9.63 -9.07 5.93
CA ARG A 93 -9.94 -10.07 6.96
C ARG A 93 -10.61 -11.28 6.34
N ILE A 94 -11.58 -11.05 5.46
CA ILE A 94 -12.28 -12.13 4.76
C ILE A 94 -11.32 -12.92 3.88
N SER A 95 -10.38 -12.23 3.25
CA SER A 95 -9.40 -12.86 2.36
C SER A 95 -8.18 -13.40 3.11
N GLU A 96 -8.14 -13.26 4.43
CA GLU A 96 -7.07 -13.76 5.28
C GLU A 96 -5.70 -13.15 4.93
N VAL A 97 -5.70 -11.88 4.52
CA VAL A 97 -4.46 -11.19 4.18
C VAL A 97 -4.25 -9.95 5.04
N GLU A 98 -5.00 -9.81 6.11
CA GLU A 98 -4.90 -8.62 6.96
C GLU A 98 -3.50 -8.44 7.53
N ASP A 99 -2.80 -9.54 7.81
CA ASP A 99 -1.44 -9.47 8.34
C ASP A 99 -0.46 -8.84 7.37
N TRP A 100 -0.79 -8.81 6.08
CA TRP A 100 0.10 -8.23 5.08
C TRP A 100 0.23 -6.72 5.22
N PHE A 101 -0.70 -6.09 5.94
CA PHE A 101 -0.68 -4.64 6.12
C PHE A 101 0.44 -4.19 7.06
N ASP A 102 1.03 -5.11 7.79
CA ASP A 102 2.17 -4.82 8.65
C ASP A 102 3.20 -5.92 8.41
N SER A 103 4.13 -5.68 7.52
CA SER A 103 5.07 -6.67 7.06
C SER A 103 6.45 -6.50 7.70
N ASP A 104 6.51 -5.93 8.88
CA ASP A 104 7.77 -5.75 9.59
C ASP A 104 8.31 -7.11 10.00
N PRO A 105 9.41 -7.57 9.43
CA PRO A 105 9.95 -8.88 9.78
C PRO A 105 10.39 -8.98 11.23
N SER A 106 10.71 -7.86 11.86
CA SER A 106 11.13 -7.88 13.26
C SER A 106 9.95 -8.05 14.20
N ALA A 107 8.73 -7.93 13.71
CA ALA A 107 7.55 -8.09 14.55
C ALA A 107 7.22 -9.56 14.81
N GLY A 108 8.05 -10.48 14.34
CA GLY A 108 7.80 -11.91 14.58
C GLY A 108 6.59 -12.39 13.84
N ARG A 109 6.51 -12.06 12.58
CA ARG A 109 5.38 -12.47 11.77
C ARG A 109 5.16 -13.97 11.87
N ARG A 110 3.96 -14.33 12.13
CA ARG A 110 3.59 -15.75 12.19
C ARG A 110 3.42 -16.32 10.81
N VAL A 111 3.73 -17.53 10.72
CA VAL A 111 3.56 -18.26 9.47
C VAL A 111 2.50 -19.32 9.64
#